data_912b228a45ec6cae1774b456bbfa7a80
#
_entry.id   912b228a45ec6cae1774b456bbfa7a80
#
_cell.length_a   1.000
_cell.length_b   1.000
_cell.length_c   1.000
_cell.angle_alpha   90.00
_cell.angle_beta   90.00
_cell.angle_gamma   90.00
#
_symmetry.space_group_name_H-M   'P 1'
#
loop_
_entity.id
_entity.type
_entity.pdbx_description
1 polymer ?
#
loop_
_entity_poly.entity_id
_entity_poly.type
_entity_poly.pdbx_seq_one_letter_code
_entity_poly.pdbx_strand_id
1 'polypeptide(L)'
;LFADLEGSTPLSRRLSTASYFSLARRLVRASDRCVIEAGGLVGRHAGDGVVAFFLAETCGSESAAARACIGAMRDLRGAIGDVAAASDLTPDKLTLRFGLHWGSTLYVGGITTSGRSEVTALGDEVNEAARIEACATGGRTLASKTLIERLDADDAAALDIDPDRMSYSVLGELSTADEKARRDAPAVAVCEL
;
A
#
# COMPACT_ATOMS: atom_id res chain seq x y z
N LEU A 1 -3.06 3.01 -2.51
CA LEU A 1 -2.14 2.06 -1.88
C LEU A 1 -1.64 2.62 -0.56
N PHE A 2 -1.70 1.81 0.47
CA PHE A 2 -0.99 1.98 1.74
C PHE A 2 0.01 0.83 1.91
N ALA A 3 1.22 1.14 2.36
CA ALA A 3 2.20 0.14 2.75
C ALA A 3 2.91 0.59 4.02
N ASP A 4 3.19 -0.36 4.92
CA ASP A 4 3.81 -0.08 6.21
C ASP A 4 4.75 -1.22 6.62
N LEU A 5 5.85 -0.88 7.31
CA LEU A 5 6.79 -1.86 7.85
C LEU A 5 6.23 -2.49 9.12
N GLU A 6 5.89 -3.76 9.04
CA GLU A 6 5.39 -4.50 10.20
C GLU A 6 6.46 -4.63 11.28
N GLY A 7 6.10 -4.30 12.52
CA GLY A 7 7.06 -4.40 13.63
C GLY A 7 8.16 -3.32 13.62
N SER A 8 7.95 -2.18 12.98
CA SER A 8 8.90 -1.07 12.95
C SER A 8 9.32 -0.57 14.35
N THR A 9 8.38 -0.52 15.30
CA THR A 9 8.67 -0.11 16.68
C THR A 9 9.65 -1.03 17.41
N PRO A 10 9.48 -2.37 17.48
CA PRO A 10 10.50 -3.23 18.04
C PRO A 10 11.81 -3.22 17.24
N LEU A 11 11.78 -3.05 15.93
CA LEU A 11 12.97 -2.95 15.10
C LEU A 11 13.78 -1.68 15.41
N SER A 12 13.12 -0.53 15.55
CA SER A 12 13.76 0.74 15.93
C SER A 12 14.43 0.70 17.31
N ARG A 13 13.96 -0.16 18.23
CA ARG A 13 14.57 -0.38 19.54
C ARG A 13 15.80 -1.28 19.50
N ARG A 14 15.93 -2.14 18.48
CA ARG A 14 17.05 -3.08 18.31
C ARG A 14 18.21 -2.49 17.53
N LEU A 15 17.94 -1.58 16.61
CA LEU A 15 18.94 -0.90 15.80
C LEU A 15 19.42 0.38 16.48
N SER A 16 20.64 0.80 16.15
CA SER A 16 21.05 2.16 16.49
C SER A 16 20.17 3.17 15.75
N THR A 17 19.98 4.36 16.31
CA THR A 17 19.19 5.42 15.67
C THR A 17 19.69 5.72 14.25
N ALA A 18 21.00 5.74 14.03
CA ALA A 18 21.59 5.98 12.72
C ALA A 18 21.27 4.84 11.73
N SER A 19 21.35 3.57 12.19
CA SER A 19 21.04 2.40 11.36
C SER A 19 19.56 2.37 11.00
N TYR A 20 18.67 2.63 11.97
CA TYR A 20 17.23 2.67 11.70
C TYR A 20 16.86 3.82 10.74
N PHE A 21 17.45 5.00 10.92
CA PHE A 21 17.24 6.12 10.01
C PHE A 21 17.74 5.81 8.59
N SER A 22 18.89 5.12 8.47
CA SER A 22 19.40 4.68 7.16
C SER A 22 18.46 3.68 6.49
N LEU A 23 17.91 2.72 7.25
CA LEU A 23 16.91 1.77 6.78
C LEU A 23 15.64 2.48 6.31
N ALA A 24 15.04 3.34 7.15
CA ALA A 24 13.84 4.10 6.79
C ALA A 24 14.04 4.92 5.50
N ARG A 25 15.20 5.58 5.35
CA ARG A 25 15.53 6.31 4.13
C ARG A 25 15.64 5.43 2.89
N ARG A 26 16.13 4.18 3.02
CA ARG A 26 16.19 3.21 1.91
C ARG A 26 14.78 2.72 1.53
N LEU A 27 13.93 2.43 2.53
CA LEU A 27 12.54 2.07 2.31
C LEU A 27 11.78 3.18 1.58
N VAL A 28 11.86 4.41 2.07
CA VAL A 28 11.24 5.58 1.41
C VAL A 28 11.67 5.68 -0.05
N ARG A 29 12.98 5.59 -0.35
CA ARG A 29 13.48 5.65 -1.73
C ARG A 29 13.00 4.49 -2.60
N ALA A 30 12.93 3.28 -2.05
CA ALA A 30 12.41 2.12 -2.78
C ALA A 30 10.92 2.30 -3.07
N SER A 31 10.13 2.75 -2.09
CA SER A 31 8.71 3.03 -2.24
C SER A 31 8.45 4.10 -3.29
N ASP A 32 9.13 5.24 -3.20
CA ASP A 32 8.99 6.33 -4.18
C ASP A 32 9.29 5.86 -5.59
N ARG A 33 10.40 5.13 -5.76
CA ARG A 33 10.79 4.60 -7.05
C ARG A 33 9.72 3.69 -7.63
N CYS A 34 9.26 2.67 -6.89
CA CYS A 34 8.25 1.73 -7.38
C CYS A 34 6.92 2.42 -7.72
N VAL A 35 6.50 3.39 -6.90
CA VAL A 35 5.27 4.17 -7.15
C VAL A 35 5.41 5.02 -8.40
N ILE A 36 6.51 5.78 -8.54
CA ILE A 36 6.72 6.70 -9.66
C ILE A 36 6.91 5.93 -10.98
N GLU A 37 7.71 4.86 -10.99
CA GLU A 37 7.93 4.00 -12.16
C GLU A 37 6.63 3.36 -12.66
N ALA A 38 5.70 3.07 -11.75
CA ALA A 38 4.36 2.58 -12.10
C ALA A 38 3.36 3.69 -12.51
N GLY A 39 3.78 4.96 -12.56
CA GLY A 39 2.92 6.09 -12.91
C GLY A 39 2.04 6.60 -11.79
N GLY A 40 2.32 6.23 -10.55
CA GLY A 40 1.60 6.68 -9.36
C GLY A 40 2.15 8.00 -8.81
N LEU A 41 1.38 8.58 -7.89
CA LEU A 41 1.73 9.77 -7.12
C LEU A 41 2.08 9.35 -5.69
N VAL A 42 3.28 9.72 -5.24
CA VAL A 42 3.64 9.56 -3.84
C VAL A 42 2.89 10.61 -3.02
N GLY A 43 2.10 10.18 -2.07
CA GLY A 43 1.38 11.05 -1.16
C GLY A 43 2.26 11.51 -0.02
N ARG A 44 2.26 10.76 1.06
CA ARG A 44 3.07 11.06 2.24
C ARG A 44 3.74 9.82 2.79
N HIS A 45 4.84 10.04 3.48
CA HIS A 45 5.46 9.05 4.33
C HIS A 45 5.05 9.27 5.79
N ALA A 46 4.56 8.21 6.43
CA ALA A 46 4.27 8.19 7.85
C ALA A 46 5.31 7.29 8.55
N GLY A 47 6.47 7.87 8.87
CA GLY A 47 7.62 7.10 9.34
C GLY A 47 8.24 6.26 8.23
N ASP A 48 8.08 4.97 8.31
CA ASP A 48 8.53 3.95 7.36
C ASP A 48 7.42 3.49 6.38
N GLY A 49 6.19 4.00 6.57
CA GLY A 49 5.07 3.73 5.68
C GLY A 49 4.94 4.71 4.52
N VAL A 50 4.27 4.29 3.46
CA VAL A 50 3.95 5.12 2.29
C VAL A 50 2.47 5.08 1.97
N VAL A 51 1.95 6.23 1.58
CA VAL A 51 0.63 6.39 0.95
C VAL A 51 0.85 6.82 -0.49
N ALA A 52 0.24 6.13 -1.43
CA ALA A 52 0.37 6.42 -2.86
C ALA A 52 -0.98 6.34 -3.57
N PHE A 53 -1.11 7.12 -4.65
CA PHE A 53 -2.33 7.25 -5.44
C PHE A 53 -2.04 6.92 -6.90
N PHE A 54 -2.93 6.16 -7.51
CA PHE A 54 -2.92 5.79 -8.93
C PHE A 54 -4.25 6.28 -9.52
N LEU A 55 -4.19 7.34 -10.29
CA LEU A 55 -5.39 8.01 -10.80
C LEU A 55 -5.73 7.49 -12.20
N ALA A 56 -7.00 7.18 -12.44
CA ALA A 56 -7.45 6.73 -13.75
C ALA A 56 -7.12 7.75 -14.86
N GLU A 57 -7.19 9.03 -14.54
CA GLU A 57 -6.87 10.15 -15.45
C GLU A 57 -5.40 10.13 -15.90
N THR A 58 -4.46 9.79 -15.00
CA THR A 58 -3.02 9.75 -15.32
C THR A 58 -2.57 8.41 -15.84
N CYS A 59 -3.20 7.32 -15.42
CA CYS A 59 -2.89 5.96 -15.88
C CYS A 59 -3.59 5.60 -17.20
N GLY A 60 -4.61 6.38 -17.61
CA GLY A 60 -5.34 6.21 -18.86
C GLY A 60 -6.67 5.50 -18.74
N SER A 61 -6.89 4.66 -17.73
CA SER A 61 -8.17 4.02 -17.43
C SER A 61 -8.22 3.57 -15.97
N GLU A 62 -9.41 3.19 -15.48
CA GLU A 62 -9.58 2.59 -14.15
C GLU A 62 -8.81 1.27 -14.04
N SER A 63 -8.85 0.44 -15.08
CA SER A 63 -8.13 -0.83 -15.14
C SER A 63 -6.61 -0.62 -15.11
N ALA A 64 -6.09 0.30 -15.91
CA ALA A 64 -4.67 0.64 -15.91
C ALA A 64 -4.19 1.17 -14.54
N ALA A 65 -5.01 1.98 -13.85
CA ALA A 65 -4.70 2.47 -12.52
C ALA A 65 -4.69 1.35 -11.48
N ALA A 66 -5.65 0.42 -11.53
CA ALA A 66 -5.69 -0.75 -10.67
C ALA A 66 -4.47 -1.66 -10.91
N ARG A 67 -4.13 -1.92 -12.19
CA ARG A 67 -2.94 -2.68 -12.58
C ARG A 67 -1.67 -2.02 -12.08
N ALA A 68 -1.51 -0.72 -12.27
CA ALA A 68 -0.35 0.04 -11.84
C ALA A 68 -0.18 -0.02 -10.30
N CYS A 69 -1.27 0.09 -9.55
CA CYS A 69 -1.28 -0.03 -8.09
C CYS A 69 -0.80 -1.41 -7.62
N ILE A 70 -1.30 -2.49 -8.23
CA ILE A 70 -0.91 -3.87 -7.89
C ILE A 70 0.53 -4.13 -8.32
N GLY A 71 0.94 -3.65 -9.49
CA GLY A 71 2.32 -3.73 -9.99
C GLY A 71 3.30 -3.07 -9.03
N ALA A 72 3.06 -1.82 -8.66
CA ALA A 72 3.91 -1.09 -7.71
C ALA A 72 4.05 -1.79 -6.35
N MET A 73 2.97 -2.39 -5.84
CA MET A 73 3.01 -3.21 -4.63
C MET A 73 3.94 -4.41 -4.79
N ARG A 74 3.83 -5.14 -5.92
CA ARG A 74 4.67 -6.32 -6.20
C ARG A 74 6.15 -5.94 -6.33
N ASP A 75 6.43 -4.84 -7.04
CA ASP A 75 7.78 -4.31 -7.22
C ASP A 75 8.39 -3.88 -5.88
N LEU A 76 7.61 -3.19 -5.05
CA LEU A 76 8.07 -2.79 -3.71
C LEU A 76 8.32 -4.01 -2.82
N ARG A 77 7.44 -5.01 -2.85
CA ARG A 77 7.65 -6.27 -2.13
C ARG A 77 8.93 -6.97 -2.59
N GLY A 78 9.19 -7.01 -3.90
CA GLY A 78 10.42 -7.56 -4.48
C GLY A 78 11.68 -6.81 -4.04
N ALA A 79 11.61 -5.48 -3.92
CA ALA A 79 12.74 -4.64 -3.54
C ALA A 79 13.16 -4.76 -2.06
N ILE A 80 12.33 -5.36 -1.20
CA ILE A 80 12.62 -5.47 0.25
C ILE A 80 13.88 -6.29 0.54
N GLY A 81 14.15 -7.33 -0.26
CA GLY A 81 15.37 -8.11 -0.12
C GLY A 81 16.64 -7.27 -0.25
N ASP A 82 16.67 -6.39 -1.26
CA ASP A 82 17.79 -5.48 -1.52
C ASP A 82 17.93 -4.43 -0.40
N VAL A 83 16.79 -3.91 0.08
CA VAL A 83 16.78 -2.94 1.19
C VAL A 83 17.32 -3.58 2.47
N ALA A 84 16.93 -4.83 2.76
CA ALA A 84 17.42 -5.57 3.91
C ALA A 84 18.93 -5.80 3.80
N ALA A 85 19.40 -6.35 2.69
CA ALA A 85 20.82 -6.62 2.45
C ALA A 85 21.68 -5.34 2.57
N ALA A 86 21.21 -4.22 1.98
CA ALA A 86 21.88 -2.93 2.08
C ALA A 86 21.85 -2.31 3.48
N SER A 87 21.10 -2.90 4.42
CA SER A 87 20.96 -2.45 5.81
C SER A 87 21.53 -3.46 6.81
N ASP A 88 22.31 -4.42 6.32
CA ASP A 88 22.89 -5.53 7.12
C ASP A 88 21.82 -6.34 7.87
N LEU A 89 20.65 -6.48 7.26
CA LEU A 89 19.54 -7.27 7.77
C LEU A 89 19.25 -8.44 6.84
N THR A 90 18.71 -9.52 7.40
CA THR A 90 18.16 -10.61 6.60
C THR A 90 16.74 -10.24 6.12
N PRO A 91 16.30 -10.70 4.94
CA PRO A 91 14.98 -10.35 4.39
C PRO A 91 13.80 -10.65 5.31
N ASP A 92 13.91 -11.73 6.13
CA ASP A 92 12.88 -12.12 7.10
C ASP A 92 12.70 -11.12 8.26
N LYS A 93 13.61 -10.14 8.40
CA LYS A 93 13.51 -9.06 9.39
C LYS A 93 12.76 -7.82 8.89
N LEU A 94 12.48 -7.76 7.58
CA LEU A 94 11.74 -6.68 6.97
C LEU A 94 10.49 -7.24 6.29
N THR A 95 9.35 -6.97 6.87
CA THR A 95 8.06 -7.43 6.35
C THR A 95 7.16 -6.22 6.11
N LEU A 96 6.79 -5.99 4.85
CA LEU A 96 5.80 -4.97 4.50
C LEU A 96 4.42 -5.60 4.41
N ARG A 97 3.44 -4.90 4.97
CA ARG A 97 2.02 -5.16 4.78
C ARG A 97 1.42 -4.11 3.86
N PHE A 98 0.41 -4.49 3.08
CA PHE A 98 -0.17 -3.63 2.07
C PHE A 98 -1.69 -3.63 2.14
N GLY A 99 -2.28 -2.43 1.99
CA GLY A 99 -3.69 -2.22 1.78
C GLY A 99 -3.93 -1.54 0.44
N LEU A 100 -4.65 -2.19 -0.45
CA LEU A 100 -5.00 -1.67 -1.77
C LEU A 100 -6.50 -1.45 -1.84
N HIS A 101 -6.91 -0.26 -2.24
CA HIS A 101 -8.33 0.09 -2.28
C HIS A 101 -8.64 0.99 -3.46
N TRP A 102 -9.83 0.84 -4.02
CA TRP A 102 -10.38 1.73 -5.03
C TRP A 102 -11.40 2.67 -4.41
N GLY A 103 -11.17 3.96 -4.55
CA GLY A 103 -12.11 5.02 -4.16
C GLY A 103 -12.63 5.75 -5.39
N SER A 104 -13.96 5.88 -5.48
CA SER A 104 -14.62 6.57 -6.60
C SER A 104 -14.83 8.07 -6.36
N THR A 105 -14.72 8.52 -5.11
CA THR A 105 -14.95 9.91 -4.68
C THR A 105 -13.74 10.53 -4.00
N LEU A 106 -12.56 10.12 -4.41
CA LEU A 106 -11.29 10.55 -3.86
C LEU A 106 -10.87 11.90 -4.45
N TYR A 107 -10.62 12.89 -3.59
CA TYR A 107 -9.99 14.16 -3.97
C TYR A 107 -8.49 14.10 -3.67
N VAL A 108 -7.67 14.17 -4.72
CA VAL A 108 -6.21 14.22 -4.60
C VAL A 108 -5.73 15.61 -4.97
N GLY A 109 -4.87 16.19 -4.14
CA GLY A 109 -4.33 17.53 -4.39
C GLY A 109 -3.01 17.78 -3.69
N GLY A 110 -2.28 18.78 -4.19
CA GLY A 110 -1.02 19.25 -3.59
C GLY A 110 -1.29 20.27 -2.49
N ILE A 111 -0.63 20.10 -1.35
CA ILE A 111 -0.55 21.12 -0.30
C ILE A 111 0.89 21.63 -0.27
N THR A 112 1.07 22.91 -0.62
CA THR A 112 2.39 23.55 -0.60
C THR A 112 2.39 24.74 0.35
N THR A 113 3.36 24.74 1.26
CA THR A 113 3.68 25.84 2.15
C THR A 113 5.13 26.24 1.98
N SER A 114 5.60 27.29 2.67
CA SER A 114 6.98 27.76 2.56
C SER A 114 8.08 26.74 2.91
N GLY A 115 7.74 25.65 3.57
CA GLY A 115 8.71 24.62 3.98
C GLY A 115 8.29 23.19 3.67
N ARG A 116 7.15 22.98 3.00
CA ARG A 116 6.59 21.65 2.77
C ARG A 116 5.79 21.61 1.47
N SER A 117 5.98 20.55 0.73
CA SER A 117 5.08 20.17 -0.38
C SER A 117 4.75 18.69 -0.25
N GLU A 118 3.48 18.37 -0.26
CA GLU A 118 3.00 16.98 -0.25
C GLU A 118 1.75 16.83 -1.11
N VAL A 119 1.57 15.63 -1.64
CA VAL A 119 0.31 15.20 -2.24
C VAL A 119 -0.53 14.56 -1.13
N THR A 120 -1.76 14.97 -1.00
CA THR A 120 -2.69 14.40 -0.03
C THR A 120 -4.02 14.06 -0.69
N ALA A 121 -4.79 13.20 -0.06
CA ALA A 121 -6.12 12.86 -0.51
C ALA A 121 -7.13 12.99 0.64
N LEU A 122 -8.35 13.33 0.27
CA LEU A 122 -9.50 13.43 1.15
C LEU A 122 -10.60 12.52 0.60
N GLY A 123 -11.25 11.80 1.49
CA GLY A 123 -12.34 10.87 1.21
C GLY A 123 -12.36 9.75 2.24
N ASP A 124 -13.52 9.13 2.44
CA ASP A 124 -13.66 8.01 3.36
C ASP A 124 -12.83 6.80 2.90
N GLU A 125 -12.65 6.65 1.59
CA GLU A 125 -11.86 5.60 0.96
C GLU A 125 -10.38 5.63 1.37
N VAL A 126 -9.84 6.80 1.76
CA VAL A 126 -8.48 6.90 2.31
C VAL A 126 -8.41 6.21 3.67
N ASN A 127 -9.43 6.39 4.50
CA ASN A 127 -9.53 5.74 5.79
C ASN A 127 -9.75 4.23 5.62
N GLU A 128 -10.61 3.83 4.68
CA GLU A 128 -10.83 2.41 4.36
C GLU A 128 -9.53 1.73 3.90
N ALA A 129 -8.77 2.36 2.99
CA ALA A 129 -7.46 1.85 2.57
C ALA A 129 -6.49 1.66 3.74
N ALA A 130 -6.46 2.62 4.68
CA ALA A 130 -5.64 2.50 5.89
C ALA A 130 -6.13 1.37 6.82
N ARG A 131 -7.45 1.09 6.89
CA ARG A 131 -7.98 -0.05 7.67
C ARG A 131 -7.64 -1.39 7.00
N ILE A 132 -7.72 -1.47 5.68
CA ILE A 132 -7.32 -2.65 4.92
C ILE A 132 -5.84 -2.96 5.18
N GLU A 133 -4.95 -1.96 5.11
CA GLU A 133 -3.52 -2.12 5.40
C GLU A 133 -3.30 -2.61 6.83
N ALA A 134 -3.94 -1.99 7.83
CA ALA A 134 -3.81 -2.38 9.24
C ALA A 134 -4.23 -3.84 9.51
N CYS A 135 -5.18 -4.38 8.73
CA CYS A 135 -5.61 -5.77 8.83
C CYS A 135 -4.69 -6.77 8.10
N ALA A 136 -3.80 -6.30 7.24
CA ALA A 136 -2.91 -7.13 6.41
C ALA A 136 -1.67 -7.62 7.18
N THR A 137 -1.84 -8.10 8.40
CA THR A 137 -0.75 -8.56 9.27
C THR A 137 -0.04 -9.79 8.70
N GLY A 138 1.21 -10.04 9.10
CA GLY A 138 2.01 -11.18 8.64
C GLY A 138 2.57 -10.98 7.22
N GLY A 139 2.76 -9.74 6.79
CA GLY A 139 3.31 -9.41 5.48
C GLY A 139 2.32 -9.61 4.32
N ARG A 140 1.03 -9.73 4.61
CA ARG A 140 0.01 -9.92 3.58
C ARG A 140 -0.23 -8.66 2.76
N THR A 141 -0.81 -8.85 1.59
CA THR A 141 -1.51 -7.80 0.83
C THR A 141 -2.99 -8.08 0.86
N LEU A 142 -3.77 -7.13 1.34
CA LEU A 142 -5.21 -7.14 1.20
C LEU A 142 -5.64 -6.10 0.16
N ALA A 143 -6.45 -6.54 -0.79
CA ALA A 143 -7.04 -5.68 -1.82
C ALA A 143 -8.55 -5.68 -1.69
N SER A 144 -9.18 -4.51 -1.82
CA SER A 144 -10.64 -4.44 -1.86
C SER A 144 -11.19 -5.09 -3.12
N LYS A 145 -12.38 -5.68 -3.00
CA LYS A 145 -13.15 -6.21 -4.13
C LYS A 145 -13.33 -5.14 -5.22
N THR A 146 -13.64 -3.91 -4.80
CA THR A 146 -13.82 -2.78 -5.73
C THR A 146 -12.58 -2.48 -6.56
N LEU A 147 -11.36 -2.71 -6.05
CA LEU A 147 -10.13 -2.58 -6.82
C LEU A 147 -10.00 -3.70 -7.86
N ILE A 148 -10.25 -4.94 -7.46
CA ILE A 148 -10.13 -6.10 -8.35
C ILE A 148 -11.14 -6.01 -9.50
N GLU A 149 -12.36 -5.55 -9.22
CA GLU A 149 -13.42 -5.35 -10.21
C GLU A 149 -13.14 -4.21 -11.23
N ARG A 150 -12.09 -3.40 -11.02
CA ARG A 150 -11.64 -2.40 -12.02
C ARG A 150 -10.77 -3.03 -13.11
N LEU A 151 -10.15 -4.16 -12.86
CA LEU A 151 -9.32 -4.84 -13.85
C LEU A 151 -10.19 -5.35 -15.01
N ASP A 152 -9.82 -4.97 -16.21
CA ASP A 152 -10.32 -5.65 -17.41
C ASP A 152 -9.62 -7.01 -17.62
N ALA A 153 -10.06 -7.76 -18.60
CA ALA A 153 -9.56 -9.12 -18.84
C ALA A 153 -8.05 -9.15 -19.18
N ASP A 154 -7.57 -8.15 -19.92
CA ASP A 154 -6.17 -8.10 -20.37
C ASP A 154 -5.25 -7.72 -19.20
N ASP A 155 -5.64 -6.73 -18.41
CA ASP A 155 -4.88 -6.29 -17.23
C ASP A 155 -4.90 -7.34 -16.11
N ALA A 156 -6.03 -8.01 -15.91
CA ALA A 156 -6.15 -9.12 -14.96
C ALA A 156 -5.23 -10.30 -15.37
N ALA A 157 -5.24 -10.67 -16.66
CA ALA A 157 -4.36 -11.71 -17.20
C ALA A 157 -2.88 -11.33 -17.09
N ALA A 158 -2.52 -10.06 -17.33
CA ALA A 158 -1.14 -9.58 -17.19
C ALA A 158 -0.63 -9.65 -15.74
N LEU A 159 -1.54 -9.59 -14.78
CA LEU A 159 -1.24 -9.72 -13.35
C LEU A 159 -1.35 -11.17 -12.84
N ASP A 160 -1.72 -12.12 -13.68
CA ASP A 160 -2.06 -13.49 -13.27
C ASP A 160 -3.15 -13.52 -12.16
N ILE A 161 -4.15 -12.66 -12.33
CA ILE A 161 -5.31 -12.56 -11.44
C ILE A 161 -6.55 -13.01 -12.23
N ASP A 162 -7.34 -13.90 -11.64
CA ASP A 162 -8.66 -14.30 -12.14
C ASP A 162 -9.73 -13.75 -11.18
N PRO A 163 -10.37 -12.61 -11.51
CA PRO A 163 -11.35 -11.96 -10.64
C PRO A 163 -12.54 -12.86 -10.25
N ASP A 164 -12.92 -13.79 -11.13
CA ASP A 164 -14.05 -14.70 -10.91
C ASP A 164 -13.71 -15.81 -9.91
N ARG A 165 -12.44 -16.09 -9.67
CA ARG A 165 -11.95 -17.12 -8.74
C ARG A 165 -11.46 -16.56 -7.42
N MET A 166 -11.50 -15.23 -7.24
CA MET A 166 -11.07 -14.62 -5.98
C MET A 166 -12.05 -14.90 -4.85
N SER A 167 -11.52 -15.27 -3.69
CA SER A 167 -12.30 -15.43 -2.46
C SER A 167 -12.25 -14.15 -1.65
N TYR A 168 -13.41 -13.66 -1.27
CA TYR A 168 -13.54 -12.41 -0.50
C TYR A 168 -14.01 -12.68 0.92
N SER A 169 -13.46 -11.91 1.85
CA SER A 169 -13.91 -11.84 3.25
C SER A 169 -14.31 -10.41 3.59
N VAL A 170 -15.20 -10.24 4.54
CA VAL A 170 -15.58 -8.93 5.06
C VAL A 170 -14.52 -8.43 6.03
N LEU A 171 -14.00 -7.23 5.83
CA LEU A 171 -12.87 -6.68 6.60
C LEU A 171 -13.13 -6.69 8.11
N GLY A 172 -14.33 -6.26 8.54
CA GLY A 172 -14.71 -6.23 9.94
C GLY A 172 -14.81 -7.59 10.63
N GLU A 173 -14.92 -8.68 9.85
CA GLU A 173 -15.01 -10.05 10.33
C GLU A 173 -13.66 -10.77 10.37
N LEU A 174 -12.60 -10.17 9.81
CA LEU A 174 -11.26 -10.74 9.88
C LEU A 174 -10.79 -10.83 11.35
N SER A 175 -10.09 -11.91 11.68
CA SER A 175 -9.47 -12.07 13.00
C SER A 175 -8.46 -10.98 13.34
N THR A 176 -7.91 -10.33 12.31
CA THR A 176 -6.96 -9.23 12.41
C THR A 176 -7.63 -7.85 12.47
N ALA A 177 -8.96 -7.77 12.34
CA ALA A 177 -9.68 -6.50 12.39
C ALA A 177 -9.69 -5.92 13.82
N ASP A 178 -9.17 -4.70 13.95
CA ASP A 178 -9.25 -3.91 15.19
C ASP A 178 -10.58 -3.15 15.31
N GLU A 179 -10.77 -2.42 16.41
CA GLU A 179 -11.97 -1.60 16.63
C GLU A 179 -12.15 -0.52 15.54
N LYS A 180 -11.05 0.03 15.01
CA LYS A 180 -11.10 1.05 13.96
C LYS A 180 -11.55 0.45 12.64
N ALA A 181 -11.06 -0.73 12.27
CA ALA A 181 -11.50 -1.43 11.07
C ALA A 181 -13.00 -1.76 11.14
N ARG A 182 -13.47 -2.25 12.30
CA ARG A 182 -14.89 -2.57 12.53
C ARG A 182 -15.80 -1.34 12.54
N ARG A 183 -15.27 -0.17 12.91
CA ARG A 183 -16.03 1.07 12.93
C ARG A 183 -16.04 1.77 11.57
N ASP A 184 -14.86 1.90 10.93
CA ASP A 184 -14.64 2.78 9.79
C ASP A 184 -14.85 2.06 8.44
N ALA A 185 -14.62 0.75 8.37
CA ALA A 185 -14.68 -0.04 7.14
C ALA A 185 -15.30 -1.45 7.34
N PRO A 186 -16.39 -1.59 8.13
CA PRO A 186 -16.89 -2.90 8.56
C PRO A 186 -17.33 -3.80 7.41
N ALA A 187 -17.85 -3.21 6.32
CA ALA A 187 -18.48 -3.93 5.21
C ALA A 187 -17.59 -4.05 3.96
N VAL A 188 -16.37 -3.55 4.01
CA VAL A 188 -15.45 -3.62 2.86
C VAL A 188 -15.09 -5.08 2.61
N ALA A 189 -15.37 -5.58 1.40
CA ALA A 189 -14.97 -6.90 0.98
C ALA A 189 -13.52 -6.86 0.49
N VAL A 190 -12.67 -7.76 1.00
CA VAL A 190 -11.25 -7.83 0.68
C VAL A 190 -10.84 -9.25 0.31
N CYS A 191 -9.81 -9.35 -0.52
CA CYS A 191 -9.11 -10.59 -0.85
C CYS A 191 -7.62 -10.46 -0.56
N GLU A 192 -6.93 -11.57 -0.47
CA GLU A 192 -5.46 -11.62 -0.38
C GLU A 192 -4.85 -11.76 -1.78
N LEU A 193 -3.75 -10.99 -2.04
CA LEU A 193 -2.97 -11.01 -3.28
C LEU A 193 -1.56 -11.55 -3.07
#